data_cd2912e3363aea2eb88fcbe883e6ee29
#
_entry.id   cd2912e3363aea2eb88fcbe883e6ee29
#
_cell.length_a   1.000
_cell.length_b   1.000
_cell.length_c   1.000
_cell.angle_alpha   90.00
_cell.angle_beta   90.00
_cell.angle_gamma   90.00
#
_symmetry.space_group_name_H-M   'P 1'
#
loop_
_entity.id
_entity.type
_entity.pdbx_description
1 polymer ?
#
loop_
_entity_poly.entity_id
_entity_poly.type
_entity_poly.pdbx_seq_one_letter_code
_entity_poly.pdbx_strand_id
1 'polypeptide(L)' 'RELVKECRDIAEQARVAIRNIRRDFNNKIERDEELTEDEVRREQAKVQKYTDEYIAKIDELFKSKESEVMDI' A
#
# COMPACT_ATOMS: atom_id res chain seq x y z
N ARG A 1 12.29 20.32 7.06
CA ARG A 1 11.39 21.45 6.86
C ARG A 1 9.95 20.95 6.81
N GLU A 2 9.03 21.87 7.09
CA GLU A 2 7.60 21.51 7.21
C GLU A 2 7.01 20.89 5.96
N LEU A 3 7.33 21.39 4.77
CA LEU A 3 6.79 20.85 3.51
C LEU A 3 7.24 19.43 3.24
N VAL A 4 8.51 19.12 3.51
CA VAL A 4 9.03 17.75 3.36
C VAL A 4 8.39 16.82 4.39
N LYS A 5 8.22 17.31 5.62
CA LYS A 5 7.57 16.55 6.69
C LYS A 5 6.11 16.24 6.34
N GLU A 6 5.37 17.22 5.82
CA GLU A 6 3.99 17.03 5.40
C GLU A 6 3.87 15.99 4.27
N CYS A 7 4.78 16.02 3.30
CA CYS A 7 4.82 15.02 2.23
C CYS A 7 5.06 13.62 2.79
N ARG A 8 5.97 13.49 3.75
CA ARG A 8 6.25 12.19 4.39
C ARG A 8 5.06 11.70 5.20
N ASP A 9 4.37 12.60 5.91
CA ASP A 9 3.20 12.26 6.70
C ASP A 9 2.06 11.78 5.80
N ILE A 10 1.82 12.46 4.69
CA ILE A 10 0.81 12.05 3.70
C ILE A 10 1.16 10.69 3.10
N ALA A 11 2.42 10.48 2.75
CA ALA A 11 2.89 9.20 2.22
C ALA A 11 2.67 8.06 3.22
N GLU A 12 2.98 8.29 4.48
CA GLU A 12 2.77 7.29 5.53
C GLU A 12 1.28 7.00 5.74
N GLN A 13 0.43 8.01 5.74
CA GLN A 13 -1.02 7.82 5.82
C GLN A 13 -1.54 6.98 4.65
N ALA A 14 -1.04 7.23 3.45
CA ALA A 14 -1.41 6.46 2.26
C ALA A 14 -0.99 4.99 2.39
N ARG A 15 0.22 4.73 2.89
CA ARG A 15 0.72 3.37 3.11
C ARG A 15 -0.13 2.63 4.15
N VAL A 16 -0.47 3.31 5.24
CA VAL A 16 -1.32 2.74 6.28
C VAL A 16 -2.71 2.40 5.73
N ALA A 17 -3.29 3.28 4.93
CA ALA A 17 -4.58 3.03 4.28
C ALA A 17 -4.52 1.80 3.37
N ILE A 18 -3.46 1.66 2.58
CA ILE A 18 -3.27 0.52 1.69
C ILE A 18 -3.12 -0.77 2.49
N ARG A 19 -2.35 -0.75 3.58
CA ARG A 19 -2.19 -1.92 4.46
C ARG A 19 -3.51 -2.34 5.10
N ASN A 20 -4.33 -1.38 5.51
CA ASN A 20 -5.64 -1.64 6.08
C ASN A 20 -6.57 -2.27 5.05
N ILE A 21 -6.58 -1.78 3.83
CA ILE A 21 -7.35 -2.35 2.72
C ILE A 21 -6.90 -3.79 2.47
N ARG A 22 -5.59 -4.03 2.41
CA ARG A 22 -5.04 -5.37 2.24
C ARG A 22 -5.53 -6.32 3.32
N ARG A 23 -5.47 -5.89 4.57
CA ARG A 23 -5.90 -6.69 5.72
C ARG A 23 -7.38 -7.04 5.60
N ASP A 24 -8.22 -6.06 5.22
CA ASP A 24 -9.65 -6.27 5.06
C ASP A 24 -9.95 -7.27 3.93
N PHE A 25 -9.27 -7.15 2.81
CA PHE A 25 -9.39 -8.10 1.70
C PHE A 25 -8.96 -9.51 2.11
N ASN A 26 -7.83 -9.63 2.79
CA ASN A 26 -7.35 -10.92 3.26
C ASN A 26 -8.34 -11.58 4.23
N ASN A 27 -8.94 -10.79 5.12
CA ASN A 27 -9.96 -11.28 6.04
C ASN A 27 -11.20 -11.77 5.30
N LYS A 28 -11.65 -11.03 4.28
CA LYS A 28 -12.79 -11.46 3.44
C LYS A 28 -12.49 -12.75 2.71
N ILE A 29 -11.30 -12.89 2.16
CA ILE A 29 -10.87 -14.09 1.45
C ILE A 29 -10.85 -15.29 2.40
N GLU A 30 -10.32 -15.12 3.61
CA GLU A 30 -10.26 -16.19 4.60
C GLU A 30 -11.65 -16.63 5.08
N ARG A 31 -12.61 -15.71 5.10
CA ARG A 31 -13.99 -16.01 5.52
C ARG A 31 -14.86 -16.59 4.42
N ASP A 32 -14.38 -16.59 3.19
CA ASP A 32 -15.14 -17.13 2.05
C ASP A 32 -15.06 -18.65 2.06
N GLU A 33 -16.16 -19.28 2.47
CA GLU A 33 -16.26 -20.73 2.55
C GLU A 33 -16.28 -21.42 1.19
N GLU A 34 -16.55 -20.68 0.11
CA GLU A 34 -16.57 -21.23 -1.25
C GLU A 34 -15.18 -21.42 -1.84
N LEU A 35 -14.15 -20.77 -1.24
CA LEU A 35 -12.79 -20.86 -1.72
C LEU A 35 -12.04 -22.01 -1.06
N THR A 36 -11.25 -22.75 -1.86
CA THR A 36 -10.33 -23.76 -1.33
C THR A 36 -9.10 -23.08 -0.70
N GLU A 37 -8.33 -23.82 0.10
CA GLU A 37 -7.09 -23.30 0.68
C GLU A 37 -6.11 -22.78 -0.37
N ASP A 38 -5.99 -23.48 -1.49
CA ASP A 38 -5.11 -23.06 -2.59
C ASP A 38 -5.61 -21.79 -3.23
N GLU A 39 -6.93 -21.64 -3.40
CA GLU A 39 -7.54 -20.42 -3.93
C GLU A 39 -7.32 -19.25 -2.98
N VAL A 40 -7.48 -19.45 -1.68
CA VAL A 40 -7.22 -18.44 -0.66
C VAL A 40 -5.78 -17.94 -0.74
N ARG A 41 -4.82 -18.85 -0.78
CA ARG A 41 -3.40 -18.50 -0.89
C ARG A 41 -3.10 -17.71 -2.16
N ARG A 42 -3.71 -18.11 -3.27
CA ARG A 42 -3.52 -17.48 -4.57
C ARG A 42 -4.08 -16.05 -4.56
N GLU A 43 -5.26 -15.87 -4.00
CA GLU A 43 -5.88 -14.54 -3.90
C GLU A 43 -5.10 -13.64 -2.95
N GLN A 44 -4.64 -14.15 -1.81
CA GLN A 44 -3.82 -13.39 -0.87
C GLN A 44 -2.49 -12.98 -1.49
N ALA A 45 -1.88 -13.85 -2.29
CA ALA A 45 -0.65 -13.52 -3.01
C ALA A 45 -0.85 -12.40 -4.02
N LYS A 46 -1.98 -12.40 -4.73
CA LYS A 46 -2.34 -11.31 -5.65
C LYS A 46 -2.52 -9.99 -4.91
N VAL A 47 -3.24 -10.01 -3.79
CA VAL A 47 -3.46 -8.81 -2.96
C VAL A 47 -2.12 -8.26 -2.46
N GLN A 48 -1.23 -9.13 -2.01
CA GLN A 48 0.10 -8.72 -1.55
C GLN A 48 0.92 -8.10 -2.68
N LYS A 49 0.90 -8.70 -3.86
CA LYS A 49 1.61 -8.18 -5.03
C LYS A 49 1.12 -6.79 -5.40
N TYR A 50 -0.19 -6.60 -5.49
CA TYR A 50 -0.77 -5.29 -5.81
C TYR A 50 -0.44 -4.26 -4.73
N THR A 51 -0.51 -4.65 -3.46
CA THR A 51 -0.16 -3.78 -2.34
C THR A 51 1.29 -3.31 -2.44
N ASP A 52 2.22 -4.23 -2.71
CA ASP A 52 3.63 -3.90 -2.86
C ASP A 52 3.87 -2.96 -4.04
N GLU A 53 3.20 -3.19 -5.17
CA GLU A 53 3.29 -2.32 -6.34
C GLU A 53 2.79 -0.91 -6.05
N TYR A 54 1.67 -0.78 -5.36
CA TYR A 54 1.12 0.53 -5.00
C TYR A 54 2.00 1.27 -4.02
N ILE A 55 2.54 0.58 -3.02
CA ILE A 55 3.46 1.17 -2.05
C ILE A 55 4.72 1.67 -2.76
N ALA A 56 5.27 0.86 -3.66
CA ALA A 56 6.45 1.25 -4.45
C ALA A 56 6.18 2.49 -5.29
N LYS A 57 5.02 2.58 -5.92
CA LYS A 57 4.61 3.76 -6.70
C LYS A 57 4.47 4.99 -5.84
N ILE A 58 3.87 4.84 -4.65
CA ILE A 58 3.71 5.94 -3.71
C ILE A 58 5.07 6.44 -3.25
N ASP A 59 5.97 5.54 -2.88
CA ASP A 59 7.32 5.89 -2.43
C ASP A 59 8.08 6.63 -3.53
N GLU A 60 8.02 6.14 -4.76
CA GLU A 60 8.67 6.78 -5.90
C GLU A 60 8.11 8.16 -6.17
N LEU A 61 6.79 8.30 -6.15
CA LEU A 61 6.11 9.56 -6.39
C LEU A 61 6.47 10.61 -5.33
N PHE A 62 6.43 10.24 -4.05
CA PHE A 62 6.74 11.15 -2.96
C PHE A 62 8.23 11.47 -2.87
N LYS A 63 9.08 10.53 -3.22
CA LYS A 63 10.53 10.76 -3.30
C LYS A 63 10.83 11.82 -4.37
N SER A 64 10.18 11.73 -5.52
CA SER A 64 10.29 12.72 -6.59
C SER A 64 9.81 14.09 -6.13
N LYS A 65 8.69 14.14 -5.42
CA LYS A 65 8.14 15.39 -4.87
C LYS A 65 9.04 16.01 -3.82
N GLU A 66 9.61 15.21 -2.92
CA GLU A 66 10.59 15.69 -1.93
C GLU A 66 11.80 16.31 -2.62
N SER A 67 12.31 15.66 -3.66
CA SER A 67 13.44 16.17 -4.45
C SER A 67 13.12 17.51 -5.08
N GLU A 68 11.95 17.67 -5.68
CA GLU A 68 11.50 18.94 -6.25
C GLU A 68 11.43 20.05 -5.20
N VAL A 69 10.90 19.76 -4.02
CA VAL A 69 10.79 20.72 -2.93
C VAL A 69 12.18 21.11 -2.41
N MET A 70 13.12 20.18 -2.34
CA MET A 70 14.48 20.46 -1.87
C MET A 70 15.31 21.27 -2.87
N ASP A 71 15.03 21.15 -4.15
CA ASP A 71 15.76 21.87 -5.20
C ASP A 71 15.36 23.34 -5.30
N ILE A 72 14.31 23.75 -4.65
CA ILE A 72 13.86 25.14 -4.59
C ILE A 72 14.60 25.87 -3.45
#